data_59ccf46b8e790b4f79c663f4ac671626
#
_entry.id   59ccf46b8e790b4f79c663f4ac671626
#
_cell.length_a   1.000
_cell.length_b   1.000
_cell.length_c   1.000
_cell.angle_alpha   90.00
_cell.angle_beta   90.00
_cell.angle_gamma   90.00
#
_symmetry.space_group_name_H-M   'P 1'
#
loop_
_entity.id
_entity.type
_entity.pdbx_description
1 polymer ?
#
loop_
_entity_poly.entity_id
_entity_poly.type
_entity_poly.pdbx_seq_one_letter_code
_entity_poly.pdbx_strand_id
1 'polypeptide(L)'
;MREKHTVRDWMMDLVVFVEPEQTVAEALNMMRRRYINSVMVQKSENSPMYGIVTSRDISDKIVAENRNPKEIKVKEIMSSPLVTVKQNVSIKDCAALMKEKHIHHLPVENEDGQIVGMISASDFLVIAEAMGNNFEERSLS
;
A
#
# COMPACT_ATOMS: atom_id res chain seq x y z
N MET A 1 -14.66 -3.74 -25.58
CA MET A 1 -13.35 -3.37 -25.04
C MET A 1 -13.48 -2.99 -23.57
N ARG A 2 -12.66 -3.60 -22.73
CA ARG A 2 -12.73 -3.35 -21.29
C ARG A 2 -12.08 -2.01 -20.94
N GLU A 3 -12.80 -1.21 -20.18
CA GLU A 3 -12.25 0.05 -19.68
C GLU A 3 -11.38 -0.22 -18.45
N LYS A 4 -10.38 0.63 -18.24
CA LYS A 4 -9.43 0.49 -17.12
C LYS A 4 -9.97 1.15 -15.86
N HIS A 5 -10.96 0.53 -15.25
CA HIS A 5 -11.67 1.10 -14.10
C HIS A 5 -11.55 0.29 -12.81
N THR A 6 -10.76 -0.78 -12.81
CA THR A 6 -10.57 -1.59 -11.61
C THR A 6 -9.19 -1.39 -10.99
N VAL A 7 -9.09 -1.76 -9.72
CA VAL A 7 -7.83 -1.71 -8.97
C VAL A 7 -6.72 -2.46 -9.71
N ARG A 8 -7.04 -3.62 -10.26
CA ARG A 8 -6.08 -4.42 -11.02
C ARG A 8 -5.41 -3.65 -12.16
N ASP A 9 -6.16 -2.77 -12.81
CA ASP A 9 -5.65 -2.01 -13.95
C ASP A 9 -4.63 -0.94 -13.57
N TRP A 10 -4.64 -0.50 -12.32
CA TRP A 10 -3.84 0.64 -11.86
C TRP A 10 -2.90 0.32 -10.71
N MET A 11 -3.03 -0.83 -10.06
CA MET A 11 -2.17 -1.19 -8.93
C MET A 11 -0.72 -1.41 -9.37
N MET A 12 0.20 -1.19 -8.44
CA MET A 12 1.57 -1.65 -8.60
C MET A 12 1.58 -3.14 -8.26
N ASP A 13 2.09 -3.97 -9.16
CA ASP A 13 2.10 -5.42 -8.98
C ASP A 13 3.37 -5.96 -8.31
N LEU A 14 4.36 -5.09 -8.06
CA LEU A 14 5.54 -5.45 -7.30
C LEU A 14 5.29 -5.17 -5.83
N VAL A 15 5.24 -6.21 -5.02
CA VAL A 15 5.04 -6.10 -3.58
C VAL A 15 6.31 -6.56 -2.87
N VAL A 16 6.81 -5.74 -1.98
CA VAL A 16 8.02 -6.02 -1.22
C VAL A 16 7.62 -6.44 0.20
N PHE A 17 8.12 -7.60 0.62
CA PHE A 17 7.86 -8.16 1.94
C PHE A 17 9.10 -8.13 2.81
N VAL A 18 8.88 -7.90 4.10
CA VAL A 18 9.89 -8.09 5.14
C VAL A 18 9.33 -9.08 6.16
N GLU A 19 10.22 -9.69 6.94
CA GLU A 19 9.82 -10.60 8.00
C GLU A 19 9.52 -9.83 9.28
N PRO A 20 8.57 -10.31 10.12
CA PRO A 20 8.20 -9.59 11.35
C PRO A 20 9.37 -9.33 12.30
N GLU A 21 10.36 -10.22 12.32
CA GLU A 21 11.52 -10.13 13.20
C GLU A 21 12.64 -9.26 12.67
N GLN A 22 12.54 -8.80 11.41
CA GLN A 22 13.54 -7.87 10.87
C GLN A 22 13.42 -6.52 11.55
N THR A 23 14.54 -5.79 11.59
CA THR A 23 14.55 -4.47 12.21
C THR A 23 13.93 -3.42 11.31
N VAL A 24 13.48 -2.34 11.92
CA VAL A 24 13.01 -1.17 11.17
C VAL A 24 14.11 -0.61 10.28
N ALA A 25 15.37 -0.65 10.75
CA ALA A 25 16.50 -0.20 9.94
C ALA A 25 16.64 -1.00 8.65
N GLU A 26 16.44 -2.31 8.70
CA GLU A 26 16.48 -3.16 7.51
C GLU A 26 15.34 -2.84 6.55
N ALA A 27 14.13 -2.61 7.08
CA ALA A 27 12.97 -2.21 6.28
C ALA A 27 13.21 -0.85 5.61
N LEU A 28 13.75 0.12 6.36
CA LEU A 28 14.10 1.44 5.83
C LEU A 28 15.09 1.34 4.67
N ASN A 29 16.11 0.52 4.82
CA ASN A 29 17.11 0.32 3.77
C ASN A 29 16.44 -0.21 2.49
N MET A 30 15.53 -1.16 2.64
CA MET A 30 14.80 -1.72 1.51
C MET A 30 13.90 -0.69 0.84
N MET A 31 13.18 0.11 1.63
CA MET A 31 12.31 1.16 1.11
C MET A 31 13.10 2.22 0.33
N ARG A 32 14.23 2.64 0.85
CA ARG A 32 15.07 3.63 0.19
C ARG A 32 15.70 3.10 -1.10
N ARG A 33 16.17 1.88 -1.08
CA ARG A 33 16.78 1.25 -2.27
C ARG A 33 15.81 1.09 -3.42
N ARG A 34 14.55 0.85 -3.12
CA ARG A 34 13.52 0.60 -4.13
C ARG A 34 12.63 1.81 -4.40
N TYR A 35 12.89 2.94 -3.74
CA TYR A 35 12.10 4.16 -3.87
C TYR A 35 10.61 3.91 -3.60
N ILE A 36 10.32 3.16 -2.53
CA ILE A 36 8.95 2.85 -2.11
C ILE A 36 8.68 3.40 -0.71
N ASN A 37 7.41 3.63 -0.42
CA ASN A 37 6.95 4.25 0.82
C ASN A 37 6.27 3.28 1.77
N SER A 38 6.25 2.00 1.42
CA SER A 38 5.65 0.97 2.26
C SER A 38 6.28 -0.38 1.99
N VAL A 39 6.25 -1.23 3.00
CA VAL A 39 6.61 -2.65 2.85
C VAL A 39 5.53 -3.48 3.53
N MET A 40 5.26 -4.66 2.98
CA MET A 40 4.40 -5.63 3.62
C MET A 40 5.20 -6.42 4.63
N VAL A 41 4.54 -6.83 5.71
CA VAL A 41 5.15 -7.70 6.71
C VAL A 41 4.55 -9.08 6.57
N GLN A 42 5.40 -10.09 6.42
CA GLN A 42 5.02 -11.47 6.14
C GLN A 42 4.33 -12.10 7.35
N LYS A 43 3.45 -13.05 7.08
CA LYS A 43 2.89 -13.92 8.12
C LYS A 43 3.99 -14.82 8.68
N SER A 44 3.85 -15.20 9.94
CA SER A 44 4.72 -16.18 10.59
C SER A 44 3.90 -16.98 11.60
N GLU A 45 4.51 -18.00 12.20
CA GLU A 45 3.84 -18.79 13.25
C GLU A 45 3.36 -17.91 14.41
N ASN A 46 4.15 -16.90 14.77
CA ASN A 46 3.84 -16.00 15.87
C ASN A 46 3.06 -14.75 15.43
N SER A 47 2.88 -14.57 14.12
CA SER A 47 2.15 -13.45 13.54
C SER A 47 1.33 -13.96 12.35
N PRO A 48 0.14 -14.52 12.60
CA PRO A 48 -0.63 -15.20 11.55
C PRO A 48 -1.28 -14.28 10.54
N MET A 49 -1.16 -12.97 10.72
CA MET A 49 -1.73 -11.98 9.81
C MET A 49 -0.64 -11.14 9.18
N TYR A 50 -0.87 -10.72 7.93
CA TYR A 50 0.00 -9.76 7.28
C TYR A 50 -0.05 -8.42 8.02
N GLY A 51 1.05 -7.67 7.96
CA GLY A 51 1.09 -6.29 8.40
C GLY A 51 1.60 -5.39 7.28
N ILE A 52 1.58 -4.10 7.51
CA ILE A 52 2.15 -3.10 6.63
C ILE A 52 2.90 -2.05 7.46
N VAL A 53 4.05 -1.62 6.95
CA VAL A 53 4.80 -0.49 7.50
C VAL A 53 4.89 0.57 6.41
N THR A 54 4.46 1.77 6.72
CA THR A 54 4.49 2.91 5.79
C THR A 54 5.42 4.00 6.30
N SER A 55 5.70 4.98 5.45
CA SER A 55 6.48 6.16 5.85
C SER A 55 5.87 6.86 7.06
N ARG A 56 4.55 6.84 7.18
CA ARG A 56 3.86 7.44 8.33
C ARG A 56 4.16 6.70 9.63
N ASP A 57 4.21 5.37 9.59
CA ASP A 57 4.61 4.58 10.77
C ASP A 57 6.01 4.95 11.23
N ILE A 58 6.92 5.13 10.28
CA ILE A 58 8.30 5.53 10.58
C ILE A 58 8.32 6.91 11.23
N SER A 59 7.61 7.87 10.65
CA SER A 59 7.53 9.22 11.19
C SER A 59 6.94 9.24 12.61
N ASP A 60 5.79 8.59 12.80
CA ASP A 60 5.03 8.68 14.04
C ASP A 60 5.59 7.80 15.16
N LYS A 61 6.10 6.63 14.82
CA LYS A 61 6.48 5.62 15.82
C LYS A 61 7.97 5.50 16.05
N ILE A 62 8.79 6.02 15.16
CA ILE A 62 10.25 5.98 15.27
C ILE A 62 10.81 7.39 15.47
N VAL A 63 10.60 8.28 14.51
CA VAL A 63 11.21 9.62 14.55
C VAL A 63 10.60 10.47 15.66
N ALA A 64 9.27 10.56 15.73
CA ALA A 64 8.60 11.38 16.73
C ALA A 64 8.86 10.92 18.17
N GLU A 65 9.11 9.61 18.35
CA GLU A 65 9.40 9.03 19.65
C GLU A 65 10.89 8.85 19.93
N ASN A 66 11.74 9.33 19.04
CA ASN A 66 13.20 9.27 19.17
C ASN A 66 13.71 7.84 19.46
N ARG A 67 13.18 6.86 18.74
CA ARG A 67 13.55 5.46 18.91
C ARG A 67 14.63 5.07 17.88
N ASN A 68 15.50 4.16 18.26
CA ASN A 68 16.56 3.69 17.36
C ASN A 68 16.01 2.59 16.44
N PRO A 69 15.95 2.82 15.10
CA PRO A 69 15.40 1.83 14.18
C PRO A 69 16.17 0.50 14.15
N LYS A 70 17.41 0.48 14.62
CA LYS A 70 18.20 -0.76 14.70
C LYS A 70 17.77 -1.66 15.84
N GLU A 71 17.05 -1.12 16.82
CA GLU A 71 16.63 -1.84 18.03
C GLU A 71 15.16 -2.20 18.03
N ILE A 72 14.42 -1.80 17.00
CA ILE A 72 12.97 -1.99 16.90
C ILE A 72 12.67 -2.95 15.76
N LYS A 73 11.84 -3.95 16.00
CA LYS A 73 11.42 -4.89 14.97
C LYS A 73 10.20 -4.35 14.24
N VAL A 74 10.05 -4.68 12.97
CA VAL A 74 8.93 -4.17 12.16
C VAL A 74 7.58 -4.57 12.75
N LYS A 75 7.49 -5.74 13.38
CA LYS A 75 6.24 -6.18 14.03
C LYS A 75 5.78 -5.25 15.13
N GLU A 76 6.68 -4.48 15.73
CA GLU A 76 6.34 -3.56 16.83
C GLU A 76 5.67 -2.28 16.33
N ILE A 77 5.85 -1.93 15.05
CA ILE A 77 5.30 -0.70 14.51
C ILE A 77 4.30 -0.92 13.36
N MET A 78 4.22 -2.12 12.83
CA MET A 78 3.32 -2.42 11.71
C MET A 78 1.86 -2.22 12.07
N SER A 79 1.04 -1.93 11.07
CA SER A 79 -0.41 -1.94 11.19
C SER A 79 -0.91 -3.34 10.82
N SER A 80 -1.76 -3.91 11.66
CA SER A 80 -2.35 -5.24 11.47
C SER A 80 -3.61 -5.34 12.33
N PRO A 81 -4.69 -5.99 11.87
CA PRO A 81 -4.84 -6.59 10.55
C PRO A 81 -4.90 -5.56 9.45
N LEU A 82 -4.63 -5.98 8.21
CA LEU A 82 -4.65 -5.08 7.06
C LEU A 82 -6.06 -4.70 6.67
N VAL A 83 -6.21 -3.48 6.19
CA VAL A 83 -7.34 -3.11 5.34
C VAL A 83 -6.86 -3.42 3.92
N THR A 84 -7.60 -4.24 3.19
CA THR A 84 -7.24 -4.67 1.84
C THR A 84 -8.38 -4.39 0.87
N VAL A 85 -8.08 -4.50 -0.41
CA VAL A 85 -9.09 -4.39 -1.47
C VAL A 85 -8.87 -5.53 -2.46
N LYS A 86 -9.94 -6.03 -3.03
CA LYS A 86 -9.85 -7.05 -4.09
C LYS A 86 -9.50 -6.38 -5.41
N GLN A 87 -8.80 -7.11 -6.30
CA GLN A 87 -8.35 -6.55 -7.57
C GLN A 87 -9.49 -6.17 -8.53
N ASN A 88 -10.66 -6.74 -8.37
CA ASN A 88 -11.81 -6.46 -9.23
C ASN A 88 -12.70 -5.31 -8.73
N VAL A 89 -12.34 -4.69 -7.63
CA VAL A 89 -13.06 -3.53 -7.09
C VAL A 89 -12.83 -2.33 -8.02
N SER A 90 -13.87 -1.52 -8.22
CA SER A 90 -13.75 -0.33 -9.06
C SER A 90 -12.79 0.68 -8.43
N ILE A 91 -12.14 1.48 -9.27
CA ILE A 91 -11.26 2.56 -8.80
C ILE A 91 -12.04 3.56 -7.96
N LYS A 92 -13.27 3.85 -8.34
CA LYS A 92 -14.14 4.75 -7.59
C LYS A 92 -14.37 4.25 -6.16
N ASP A 93 -14.71 2.97 -6.02
CA ASP A 93 -14.97 2.37 -4.71
C ASP A 93 -13.69 2.27 -3.89
N CYS A 94 -12.57 1.99 -4.54
CA CYS A 94 -11.26 1.96 -3.89
C CYS A 94 -10.91 3.33 -3.31
N ALA A 95 -11.08 4.38 -4.09
CA ALA A 95 -10.82 5.75 -3.63
C ALA A 95 -11.74 6.13 -2.46
N ALA A 96 -13.00 5.74 -2.53
CA ALA A 96 -13.96 5.98 -1.46
C ALA A 96 -13.56 5.27 -0.16
N LEU A 97 -13.07 4.03 -0.27
CA LEU A 97 -12.59 3.25 0.88
C LEU A 97 -11.39 3.93 1.53
N MET A 98 -10.42 4.38 0.73
CA MET A 98 -9.23 5.06 1.22
C MET A 98 -9.61 6.37 1.95
N LYS A 99 -10.56 7.09 1.39
CA LYS A 99 -11.07 8.33 2.00
C LYS A 99 -11.75 8.04 3.34
N GLU A 100 -12.62 7.05 3.37
CA GLU A 100 -13.37 6.65 4.56
C GLU A 100 -12.44 6.21 5.69
N LYS A 101 -11.42 5.42 5.36
CA LYS A 101 -10.49 4.86 6.34
C LYS A 101 -9.31 5.78 6.65
N HIS A 102 -9.18 6.90 5.97
CA HIS A 102 -8.05 7.84 6.11
C HIS A 102 -6.70 7.14 5.91
N ILE A 103 -6.61 6.30 4.90
CA ILE A 103 -5.39 5.56 4.57
C ILE A 103 -4.89 5.96 3.19
N HIS A 104 -3.57 5.87 2.99
CA HIS A 104 -2.90 6.27 1.76
C HIS A 104 -2.26 5.11 1.00
N HIS A 105 -2.26 3.92 1.59
CA HIS A 105 -1.72 2.70 0.99
C HIS A 105 -2.72 1.58 1.24
N LEU A 106 -3.06 0.86 0.19
CA LEU A 106 -4.06 -0.19 0.27
C LEU A 106 -3.53 -1.44 -0.43
N PRO A 107 -3.16 -2.47 0.34
CA PRO A 107 -2.75 -3.74 -0.26
C PRO A 107 -3.91 -4.36 -1.03
N VAL A 108 -3.57 -4.96 -2.16
CA VAL A 108 -4.54 -5.59 -3.07
C VAL A 108 -4.43 -7.10 -2.96
N GLU A 109 -5.54 -7.77 -2.75
CA GLU A 109 -5.54 -9.22 -2.64
C GLU A 109 -6.33 -9.87 -3.77
N ASN A 110 -5.94 -11.12 -4.09
CA ASN A 110 -6.66 -11.93 -5.04
C ASN A 110 -7.78 -12.71 -4.33
N GLU A 111 -8.47 -13.58 -5.08
CA GLU A 111 -9.57 -14.38 -4.54
C GLU A 111 -9.12 -15.36 -3.44
N ASP A 112 -7.85 -15.74 -3.44
CA ASP A 112 -7.28 -16.65 -2.44
C ASP A 112 -6.75 -15.93 -1.20
N GLY A 113 -6.92 -14.61 -1.13
CA GLY A 113 -6.45 -13.81 0.00
C GLY A 113 -4.96 -13.50 -0.02
N GLN A 114 -4.28 -13.78 -1.13
CA GLN A 114 -2.86 -13.45 -1.29
C GLN A 114 -2.70 -11.99 -1.70
N ILE A 115 -1.69 -11.32 -1.15
CA ILE A 115 -1.39 -9.95 -1.53
C ILE A 115 -0.64 -9.95 -2.86
N VAL A 116 -1.26 -9.36 -3.87
CA VAL A 116 -0.75 -9.39 -5.24
C VAL A 116 -0.40 -8.00 -5.78
N GLY A 117 -0.66 -6.96 -5.03
CA GLY A 117 -0.35 -5.61 -5.47
C GLY A 117 -0.53 -4.60 -4.35
N MET A 118 -0.29 -3.35 -4.72
CA MET A 118 -0.44 -2.20 -3.83
C MET A 118 -1.01 -1.05 -4.65
N ILE A 119 -1.99 -0.35 -4.09
CA ILE A 119 -2.46 0.90 -4.67
C ILE A 119 -2.33 1.99 -3.61
N SER A 120 -1.86 3.15 -4.02
CA SER A 120 -1.60 4.25 -3.09
C SER A 120 -2.20 5.55 -3.58
N ALA A 121 -2.26 6.53 -2.68
CA ALA A 121 -2.79 7.86 -3.01
C ALA A 121 -2.06 8.48 -4.20
N SER A 122 -0.76 8.24 -4.35
CA SER A 122 0.01 8.77 -5.48
C SER A 122 -0.43 8.19 -6.83
N ASP A 123 -0.92 6.96 -6.85
CA ASP A 123 -1.44 6.35 -8.08
C ASP A 123 -2.67 7.11 -8.60
N PHE A 124 -3.44 7.69 -7.69
CA PHE A 124 -4.64 8.44 -8.06
C PHE A 124 -4.34 9.77 -8.76
N LEU A 125 -3.11 10.27 -8.66
CA LEU A 125 -2.69 11.43 -9.44
C LEU A 125 -2.69 11.07 -10.93
N VAL A 126 -2.14 9.92 -11.27
CA VAL A 126 -2.11 9.42 -12.65
C VAL A 126 -3.51 9.07 -13.12
N ILE A 127 -4.30 8.44 -12.26
CA ILE A 127 -5.67 8.07 -12.57
C ILE A 127 -6.51 9.31 -12.87
N ALA A 128 -6.40 10.35 -12.02
CA ALA A 128 -7.15 11.60 -12.20
C ALA A 128 -6.76 12.29 -13.50
N GLU A 129 -5.48 12.28 -13.83
CA GLU A 129 -5.00 12.83 -15.10
C GLU A 129 -5.62 12.11 -16.29
N ALA A 130 -5.65 10.78 -16.24
CA ALA A 130 -6.26 9.96 -17.29
C ALA A 130 -7.76 10.23 -17.41
N MET A 131 -8.46 10.42 -16.29
CA MET A 131 -9.87 10.79 -16.29
C MET A 131 -10.11 12.14 -16.96
N GLY A 132 -9.25 13.11 -16.68
CA GLY A 132 -9.33 14.43 -17.28
C GLY A 132 -9.19 14.37 -18.80
N ASN A 133 -8.23 13.59 -19.29
CA ASN A 133 -8.02 13.40 -20.73
C ASN A 133 -9.25 12.75 -21.38
N ASN A 134 -9.87 11.79 -20.74
CA ASN A 134 -11.06 11.14 -21.24
C ASN A 134 -12.26 12.10 -21.30
N PHE A 135 -12.39 12.98 -20.31
CA PHE A 135 -13.43 14.01 -20.32
C PHE A 135 -13.23 15.01 -21.45
N GLU A 136 -12.00 15.43 -21.71
CA GLU A 136 -11.68 16.33 -22.81
C GLU A 136 -12.03 15.71 -24.15
N GLU A 137 -11.70 14.46 -24.36
CA GLU A 137 -12.03 13.72 -25.57
C GLU A 137 -13.55 13.69 -25.80
N ARG A 138 -14.31 13.45 -24.74
CA ARG A 138 -15.78 13.44 -24.81
C ARG A 138 -16.32 14.81 -25.16
N SER A 139 -15.75 15.87 -24.61
CA SER A 139 -16.23 17.21 -24.85
C SER A 139 -15.92 17.70 -26.26
N LEU A 140 -14.90 17.16 -26.89
CA LEU A 140 -14.50 17.50 -28.26
C LEU A 140 -15.27 16.69 -29.30
N SER A 141 -15.87 15.61 -28.89
CA SER A 141 -16.64 14.78 -29.81
C SER A 141 -18.11 15.17 -29.80
#